data_d24f30a2dc4a39c935262fcfb751e19d
#
_entry.id   d24f30a2dc4a39c935262fcfb751e19d
#
_cell.length_a   1.000
_cell.length_b   1.000
_cell.length_c   1.000
_cell.angle_alpha   90.00
_cell.angle_beta   90.00
_cell.angle_gamma   90.00
#
_symmetry.space_group_name_H-M   'P 1'
#
loop_
_entity.id
_entity.type
_entity.pdbx_description
1 polymer ?
#
loop_
_entity_poly.entity_id
_entity_poly.type
_entity_poly.pdbx_seq_one_letter_code
_entity_poly.pdbx_strand_id
1 'polypeptide(L)'
;MKKNRIILLTILALLLITGCNNKTENTTSATASGNSDTTVENSEDTKVVNCTREATAKDNIEASFNYQIYYKGYYITLLHATEKVTSVDSNNLDTYENAYKNIKKRYNGLKYYDTKITRDDTSVTNDTTINYEKIDTNKLLEIEGSEDNVIENGKVKLETWMKFAKKLGVTCDN
;
A
#
# COMPACT_ATOMS: atom_id res chain seq x y z
N MET A 1 0.23 4.18 -30.17
CA MET A 1 1.14 3.93 -29.04
C MET A 1 0.30 3.99 -27.76
N LYS A 2 -0.10 2.83 -27.21
CA LYS A 2 -0.84 2.77 -25.93
C LYS A 2 0.16 3.02 -24.81
N LYS A 3 0.11 4.18 -24.17
CA LYS A 3 0.83 4.44 -22.93
C LYS A 3 0.18 3.59 -21.85
N ASN A 4 0.86 2.53 -21.40
CA ASN A 4 0.47 1.78 -20.23
C ASN A 4 0.52 2.71 -19.01
N ARG A 5 -0.64 3.17 -18.57
CA ARG A 5 -0.84 3.98 -17.37
C ARG A 5 -1.27 3.04 -16.25
N ILE A 6 -0.32 2.59 -15.47
CA ILE A 6 -0.56 1.82 -14.25
C ILE A 6 -0.53 2.82 -13.10
N ILE A 7 -1.65 2.97 -12.40
CA ILE A 7 -1.92 4.23 -11.72
C ILE A 7 -2.48 3.98 -10.36
N LEU A 8 -2.52 3.80 -9.45
CA LEU A 8 -3.04 3.99 -8.08
C LEU A 8 -2.34 3.20 -6.99
N LEU A 9 -1.51 2.30 -7.37
CA LEU A 9 -0.61 1.59 -6.47
C LEU A 9 0.78 1.59 -7.11
N THR A 10 1.27 2.77 -7.45
CA THR A 10 2.65 2.94 -7.92
C THR A 10 3.67 2.44 -6.90
N ILE A 11 3.26 2.35 -5.66
CA ILE A 11 3.97 1.64 -4.61
C ILE A 11 4.05 0.15 -4.92
N LEU A 12 3.03 -0.47 -5.51
CA LEU A 12 2.98 -1.90 -5.78
C LEU A 12 3.44 -2.31 -7.19
N ALA A 13 3.58 -1.37 -8.12
CA ALA A 13 3.83 -1.63 -9.53
C ALA A 13 5.29 -1.95 -9.89
N LEU A 14 6.22 -1.75 -8.98
CA LEU A 14 7.66 -1.95 -9.24
C LEU A 14 8.09 -3.41 -9.40
N LEU A 15 7.22 -4.37 -9.09
CA LEU A 15 7.54 -5.81 -9.15
C LEU A 15 6.76 -6.58 -10.21
N LEU A 16 6.24 -5.95 -11.25
CA LEU A 16 5.69 -6.68 -12.40
C LEU A 16 6.79 -7.24 -13.32
N ILE A 17 7.92 -7.63 -12.77
CA ILE A 17 8.92 -8.43 -13.48
C ILE A 17 8.69 -9.88 -13.08
N THR A 18 7.69 -10.48 -13.71
CA THR A 18 7.48 -11.91 -13.97
C THR A 18 8.16 -12.91 -13.01
N GLY A 19 7.34 -13.56 -12.19
CA GLY A 19 7.76 -14.73 -11.47
C GLY A 19 6.67 -15.20 -10.53
N CYS A 20 5.64 -15.90 -11.06
CA CYS A 20 4.73 -16.67 -10.23
C CYS A 20 5.49 -17.78 -9.52
N ASN A 21 5.45 -17.78 -8.19
CA ASN A 21 5.48 -19.02 -7.45
C ASN A 21 4.68 -18.87 -6.16
N ASN A 22 3.49 -19.48 -6.17
CA ASN A 22 2.64 -19.66 -5.01
C ASN A 22 3.27 -20.67 -4.06
N LYS A 23 3.47 -20.30 -2.80
CA LYS A 23 3.46 -21.25 -1.69
C LYS A 23 2.54 -20.70 -0.60
N THR A 24 1.46 -21.45 -0.44
CA THR A 24 0.49 -21.33 0.66
C THR A 24 1.07 -22.03 1.88
N GLU A 25 1.10 -21.38 3.03
CA GLU A 25 1.03 -22.08 4.31
C GLU A 25 0.22 -21.28 5.34
N ASN A 26 -0.73 -22.01 5.93
CA ASN A 26 -1.64 -21.60 7.00
C ASN A 26 -0.92 -21.49 8.35
N THR A 27 -1.36 -20.58 9.21
CA THR A 27 -1.52 -20.90 10.66
C THR A 27 -2.44 -19.89 11.36
N THR A 28 -3.45 -20.31 11.86
CA THR A 28 -4.48 -20.33 12.91
C THR A 28 -4.31 -19.37 14.09
N SER A 29 -5.42 -18.67 14.37
CA SER A 29 -6.11 -18.32 15.62
C SER A 29 -5.41 -17.67 16.80
N ALA A 30 -6.04 -16.61 17.32
CA ALA A 30 -6.51 -16.57 18.71
C ALA A 30 -7.59 -15.50 18.93
N THR A 31 -8.70 -15.94 19.50
CA THR A 31 -9.88 -15.21 19.94
C THR A 31 -9.62 -14.52 21.29
N ALA A 32 -10.12 -13.30 21.46
CA ALA A 32 -10.45 -12.79 22.79
C ALA A 32 -11.71 -11.92 22.76
N SER A 33 -12.73 -12.42 23.44
CA SER A 33 -14.03 -11.80 23.71
C SER A 33 -13.89 -10.83 24.88
N GLY A 34 -14.55 -9.69 24.82
CA GLY A 34 -14.72 -8.78 25.91
C GLY A 34 -15.90 -7.86 25.67
N ASN A 35 -17.06 -8.23 26.24
CA ASN A 35 -18.27 -7.41 26.32
C ASN A 35 -18.04 -6.23 27.25
N SER A 36 -18.45 -5.05 26.82
CA SER A 36 -18.92 -4.01 27.74
C SER A 36 -19.85 -3.03 27.00
N ASP A 37 -21.06 -3.03 27.47
CA ASP A 37 -22.19 -2.20 27.08
C ASP A 37 -21.98 -0.76 27.60
N THR A 38 -22.03 0.25 26.74
CA THR A 38 -22.42 1.62 27.16
C THR A 38 -22.68 2.53 25.96
N THR A 39 -23.93 3.01 25.85
CA THR A 39 -24.45 4.24 25.23
C THR A 39 -23.88 4.72 23.88
N VAL A 40 -24.80 4.73 22.92
CA VAL A 40 -24.69 5.19 21.54
C VAL A 40 -24.39 6.69 21.47
N GLU A 41 -23.13 7.04 21.25
CA GLU A 41 -22.77 8.16 20.39
C GLU A 41 -22.27 7.55 19.07
N ASN A 42 -22.83 8.03 17.95
CA ASN A 42 -22.55 7.54 16.61
C ASN A 42 -21.17 7.98 16.12
N SER A 43 -20.10 7.62 16.83
CA SER A 43 -18.74 7.64 16.32
C SER A 43 -18.47 6.25 15.73
N GLU A 44 -18.51 6.12 14.42
CA GLU A 44 -18.02 4.90 13.78
C GLU A 44 -16.61 4.64 14.27
N ASP A 45 -16.41 3.55 15.01
CA ASP A 45 -15.10 3.20 15.56
C ASP A 45 -14.10 2.99 14.44
N THR A 46 -12.92 3.56 14.60
CA THR A 46 -11.82 3.32 13.69
C THR A 46 -11.36 1.87 13.83
N LYS A 47 -11.42 1.13 12.74
CA LYS A 47 -10.94 -0.25 12.63
C LYS A 47 -9.63 -0.29 11.84
N VAL A 48 -8.91 -1.39 11.98
CA VAL A 48 -7.63 -1.61 11.31
C VAL A 48 -7.65 -2.96 10.60
N VAL A 49 -7.08 -3.03 9.40
CA VAL A 49 -6.74 -4.26 8.71
C VAL A 49 -5.28 -4.20 8.28
N ASN A 50 -4.56 -5.31 8.48
CA ASN A 50 -3.17 -5.44 8.05
C ASN A 50 -3.14 -6.30 6.79
N CYS A 51 -2.34 -5.87 5.83
CA CYS A 51 -2.17 -6.58 4.57
C CYS A 51 -0.68 -6.73 4.29
N THR A 52 -0.30 -7.89 3.76
CA THR A 52 1.11 -8.18 3.47
C THR A 52 1.28 -8.80 2.08
N ARG A 53 2.48 -8.66 1.55
CA ARG A 53 2.94 -9.37 0.37
C ARG A 53 4.43 -9.62 0.50
N GLU A 54 4.83 -10.84 0.18
CA GLU A 54 6.22 -11.23 -0.01
C GLU A 54 6.42 -11.58 -1.48
N ALA A 55 7.53 -11.17 -2.06
CA ALA A 55 7.86 -11.51 -3.43
C ALA A 55 9.37 -11.68 -3.59
N THR A 56 9.76 -12.73 -4.31
CA THR A 56 11.12 -12.91 -4.78
C THR A 56 11.14 -12.62 -6.28
N ALA A 57 11.92 -11.63 -6.68
CA ALA A 57 12.09 -11.28 -8.08
C ALA A 57 13.32 -12.01 -8.67
N LYS A 58 13.52 -11.78 -9.97
CA LYS A 58 14.71 -12.23 -10.67
C LYS A 58 15.97 -11.66 -10.00
N ASP A 59 17.08 -12.35 -10.10
CA ASP A 59 18.41 -11.95 -9.56
C ASP A 59 18.45 -11.86 -8.01
N ASN A 60 17.69 -12.73 -7.33
CA ASN A 60 17.64 -12.81 -5.86
C ASN A 60 17.27 -11.48 -5.17
N ILE A 61 16.44 -10.70 -5.81
CA ILE A 61 15.83 -9.54 -5.18
C ILE A 61 14.64 -10.01 -4.35
N GLU A 62 14.64 -9.72 -3.07
CA GLU A 62 13.51 -9.96 -2.18
C GLU A 62 12.78 -8.66 -1.92
N ALA A 63 11.46 -8.72 -1.87
CA ALA A 63 10.64 -7.57 -1.55
C ALA A 63 9.53 -7.97 -0.58
N SER A 64 9.33 -7.15 0.43
CA SER A 64 8.23 -7.26 1.38
C SER A 64 7.41 -5.99 1.40
N PHE A 65 6.10 -6.15 1.52
CA PHE A 65 5.13 -5.06 1.56
C PHE A 65 4.23 -5.27 2.76
N ASN A 66 4.12 -4.26 3.60
CA ASN A 66 3.26 -4.26 4.77
C ASN A 66 2.37 -3.03 4.72
N TYR A 67 1.07 -3.23 4.80
CA TYR A 67 0.07 -2.17 4.80
C TYR A 67 -0.74 -2.26 6.08
N GLN A 68 -0.85 -1.15 6.78
CA GLN A 68 -1.76 -0.98 7.90
C GLN A 68 -2.81 0.06 7.50
N ILE A 69 -4.06 -0.39 7.40
CA ILE A 69 -5.15 0.37 6.83
C ILE A 69 -6.18 0.65 7.91
N TYR A 70 -6.32 1.90 8.27
CA TYR A 70 -7.34 2.37 9.19
C TYR A 70 -8.57 2.79 8.41
N TYR A 71 -9.76 2.42 8.88
CA TYR A 71 -11.00 2.70 8.20
C TYR A 71 -12.15 2.93 9.17
N LYS A 72 -13.17 3.68 8.72
CA LYS A 72 -14.45 3.89 9.40
C LYS A 72 -15.59 3.52 8.45
N GLY A 73 -16.51 2.70 8.91
CA GLY A 73 -17.54 2.13 8.04
C GLY A 73 -16.91 1.41 6.85
N TYR A 74 -17.12 1.97 5.65
CA TYR A 74 -16.62 1.39 4.40
C TYR A 74 -15.41 2.13 3.81
N TYR A 75 -14.91 3.19 4.46
CA TYR A 75 -13.93 4.08 3.87
C TYR A 75 -12.61 4.10 4.63
N ILE A 76 -11.52 4.05 3.88
CA ILE A 76 -10.16 4.20 4.43
C ILE A 76 -9.98 5.64 4.91
N THR A 77 -9.44 5.78 6.10
CA THR A 77 -9.13 7.09 6.72
C THR A 77 -7.62 7.37 6.70
N LEU A 78 -6.82 6.33 6.94
CA LEU A 78 -5.37 6.44 6.99
C LEU A 78 -4.73 5.14 6.45
N LEU A 79 -3.66 5.28 5.69
CA LEU A 79 -2.82 4.17 5.23
C LEU A 79 -1.39 4.39 5.70
N HIS A 80 -0.80 3.39 6.33
CA HIS A 80 0.65 3.26 6.49
C HIS A 80 1.12 2.10 5.62
N ALA A 81 2.10 2.36 4.77
CA ALA A 81 2.70 1.38 3.88
C ALA A 81 4.21 1.36 4.08
N THR A 82 4.76 0.20 4.36
CA THR A 82 6.22 -0.05 4.36
C THR A 82 6.56 -1.03 3.27
N GLU A 83 7.40 -0.61 2.36
CA GLU A 83 7.92 -1.43 1.27
C GLU A 83 9.43 -1.55 1.43
N LYS A 84 9.92 -2.77 1.53
CA LYS A 84 11.35 -3.06 1.65
C LYS A 84 11.81 -3.96 0.52
N VAL A 85 12.89 -3.54 -0.14
CA VAL A 85 13.59 -4.34 -1.15
C VAL A 85 14.98 -4.65 -0.62
N THR A 86 15.34 -5.93 -0.68
CA THR A 86 16.66 -6.44 -0.25
C THR A 86 17.40 -7.02 -1.45
N SER A 87 18.66 -6.71 -1.59
CA SER A 87 19.58 -7.25 -2.60
C SER A 87 21.02 -7.15 -2.15
N VAL A 88 21.83 -8.10 -2.58
CA VAL A 88 23.30 -8.03 -2.42
C VAL A 88 23.98 -7.19 -3.51
N ASP A 89 23.25 -6.91 -4.61
CA ASP A 89 23.72 -6.05 -5.70
C ASP A 89 23.24 -4.61 -5.49
N SER A 90 24.20 -3.70 -5.30
CA SER A 90 23.93 -2.29 -5.09
C SER A 90 23.23 -1.63 -6.29
N ASN A 91 23.44 -2.10 -7.53
CA ASN A 91 22.78 -1.56 -8.72
C ASN A 91 21.27 -1.82 -8.68
N ASN A 92 20.87 -2.98 -8.14
CA ASN A 92 19.46 -3.28 -7.90
C ASN A 92 18.89 -2.28 -6.90
N LEU A 93 19.58 -2.07 -5.77
CA LEU A 93 19.16 -1.12 -4.75
C LEU A 93 19.07 0.32 -5.31
N ASP A 94 20.03 0.73 -6.14
CA ASP A 94 20.00 2.04 -6.82
C ASP A 94 18.76 2.18 -7.71
N THR A 95 18.40 1.13 -8.42
CA THR A 95 17.21 1.11 -9.29
C THR A 95 15.94 1.34 -8.49
N TYR A 96 15.76 0.61 -7.37
CA TYR A 96 14.58 0.75 -6.52
C TYR A 96 14.56 2.07 -5.76
N GLU A 97 15.70 2.53 -5.25
CA GLU A 97 15.79 3.83 -4.60
C GLU A 97 15.38 4.97 -5.55
N ASN A 98 15.89 4.94 -6.79
CA ASN A 98 15.55 5.93 -7.80
C ASN A 98 14.06 5.86 -8.18
N ALA A 99 13.48 4.67 -8.24
CA ALA A 99 12.06 4.50 -8.48
C ALA A 99 11.22 5.10 -7.36
N TYR A 100 11.56 4.85 -6.09
CA TYR A 100 10.89 5.47 -4.94
C TYR A 100 11.06 6.99 -4.91
N LYS A 101 12.25 7.52 -5.24
CA LYS A 101 12.49 8.96 -5.39
C LYS A 101 11.61 9.58 -6.48
N ASN A 102 11.39 8.89 -7.59
CA ASN A 102 10.51 9.34 -8.66
C ASN A 102 9.04 9.34 -8.22
N ILE A 103 8.61 8.34 -7.45
CA ILE A 103 7.29 8.31 -6.83
C ILE A 103 7.14 9.51 -5.89
N LYS A 104 8.07 9.68 -4.95
CA LYS A 104 8.07 10.83 -4.03
C LYS A 104 7.96 12.16 -4.77
N LYS A 105 8.71 12.33 -5.87
CA LYS A 105 8.67 13.54 -6.70
C LYS A 105 7.29 13.76 -7.34
N ARG A 106 6.61 12.69 -7.75
CA ARG A 106 5.27 12.77 -8.36
C ARG A 106 4.22 13.33 -7.40
N TYR A 107 4.29 12.96 -6.14
CA TYR A 107 3.37 13.41 -5.09
C TYR A 107 3.85 14.65 -4.33
N ASN A 108 4.96 15.26 -4.78
CA ASN A 108 5.50 16.44 -4.13
C ASN A 108 4.48 17.59 -4.12
N GLY A 109 4.26 18.18 -2.94
CA GLY A 109 3.27 19.24 -2.74
C GLY A 109 1.83 18.77 -2.50
N LEU A 110 1.56 17.46 -2.56
CA LEU A 110 0.28 16.91 -2.11
C LEU A 110 0.31 16.81 -0.58
N LYS A 111 -0.44 17.67 0.10
CA LYS A 111 -0.55 17.62 1.57
C LYS A 111 -1.16 16.30 2.02
N TYR A 112 -0.72 15.82 3.18
CA TYR A 112 -1.19 14.57 3.79
C TYR A 112 -0.80 13.29 3.05
N TYR A 113 0.17 13.40 2.14
CA TYR A 113 0.92 12.32 1.55
C TYR A 113 2.38 12.50 1.96
N ASP A 114 2.87 11.66 2.86
CA ASP A 114 4.24 11.69 3.35
C ASP A 114 4.97 10.41 2.96
N THR A 115 6.21 10.54 2.51
CA THR A 115 7.04 9.38 2.20
C THR A 115 8.48 9.60 2.63
N LYS A 116 9.06 8.59 3.26
CA LYS A 116 10.44 8.54 3.71
C LYS A 116 11.14 7.35 3.06
N ILE A 117 12.24 7.62 2.40
CA ILE A 117 13.08 6.60 1.79
C ILE A 117 14.34 6.48 2.63
N THR A 118 14.66 5.25 3.03
CA THR A 118 15.89 4.92 3.75
C THR A 118 16.64 3.82 2.98
N ARG A 119 17.96 3.87 3.02
CA ARG A 119 18.84 2.90 2.38
C ARG A 119 19.95 2.48 3.34
N ASP A 120 20.25 1.22 3.34
CA ASP A 120 21.48 0.64 3.89
C ASP A 120 22.24 -0.16 2.81
N ASP A 121 23.28 -0.90 3.19
CA ASP A 121 24.12 -1.65 2.25
C ASP A 121 23.39 -2.79 1.54
N THR A 122 22.29 -3.28 2.11
CA THR A 122 21.57 -4.47 1.63
C THR A 122 20.10 -4.23 1.35
N SER A 123 19.56 -3.07 1.70
CA SER A 123 18.15 -2.80 1.52
C SER A 123 17.80 -1.33 1.21
N VAL A 124 16.67 -1.16 0.57
CA VAL A 124 15.98 0.12 0.40
C VAL A 124 14.57 -0.02 0.95
N THR A 125 14.18 0.89 1.82
CA THR A 125 12.84 0.94 2.41
C THR A 125 12.15 2.24 2.04
N ASN A 126 10.88 2.14 1.67
CA ASN A 126 10.00 3.26 1.42
C ASN A 126 8.82 3.20 2.39
N ASP A 127 8.78 4.12 3.35
CA ASP A 127 7.67 4.27 4.29
C ASP A 127 6.75 5.39 3.82
N THR A 128 5.50 5.08 3.58
CA THR A 128 4.49 6.02 3.09
C THR A 128 3.32 6.12 4.04
N THR A 129 2.87 7.33 4.32
CA THR A 129 1.67 7.61 5.10
C THR A 129 0.73 8.49 4.28
N ILE A 130 -0.52 8.06 4.14
CA ILE A 130 -1.56 8.80 3.42
C ILE A 130 -2.77 8.98 4.33
N ASN A 131 -3.10 10.23 4.65
CA ASN A 131 -4.32 10.55 5.39
C ASN A 131 -5.46 10.84 4.41
N TYR A 132 -6.31 9.85 4.16
CA TYR A 132 -7.42 9.94 3.21
C TYR A 132 -8.59 10.80 3.69
N GLU A 133 -8.69 11.10 4.98
CA GLU A 133 -9.70 12.05 5.49
C GLU A 133 -9.36 13.51 5.17
N LYS A 134 -8.07 13.80 4.91
CA LYS A 134 -7.57 15.17 4.78
C LYS A 134 -6.96 15.47 3.42
N ILE A 135 -6.58 14.45 2.66
CA ILE A 135 -5.93 14.61 1.36
C ILE A 135 -6.91 15.22 0.34
N ASP A 136 -6.38 16.04 -0.55
CA ASP A 136 -7.12 16.53 -1.72
C ASP A 136 -7.24 15.37 -2.75
N THR A 137 -8.37 14.69 -2.73
CA THR A 137 -8.64 13.52 -3.58
C THR A 137 -8.73 13.89 -5.06
N ASN A 138 -9.09 15.13 -5.41
CA ASN A 138 -9.09 15.57 -6.81
C ASN A 138 -7.66 15.69 -7.33
N LYS A 139 -6.76 16.29 -6.54
CA LYS A 139 -5.32 16.33 -6.90
C LYS A 139 -4.71 14.94 -6.94
N LEU A 140 -5.10 14.06 -6.02
CA LEU A 140 -4.67 12.67 -6.06
C LEU A 140 -5.08 12.00 -7.37
N LEU A 141 -6.34 12.19 -7.82
CA LEU A 141 -6.84 11.69 -9.10
C LEU A 141 -6.12 12.29 -10.32
N GLU A 142 -5.76 13.57 -10.27
CA GLU A 142 -4.97 14.20 -11.34
C GLU A 142 -3.58 13.56 -11.47
N ILE A 143 -2.96 13.21 -10.34
CA ILE A 143 -1.65 12.56 -10.31
C ILE A 143 -1.73 11.11 -10.80
N GLU A 144 -2.74 10.38 -10.37
CA GLU A 144 -2.86 8.94 -10.58
C GLU A 144 -3.66 8.57 -11.82
N GLY A 145 -4.57 9.42 -12.23
CA GLY A 145 -5.54 9.16 -13.31
C GLY A 145 -6.79 8.45 -12.81
N SER A 146 -7.75 8.24 -13.72
CA SER A 146 -9.09 7.78 -13.37
C SER A 146 -9.39 6.31 -13.73
N GLU A 147 -8.46 5.60 -14.38
CA GLU A 147 -8.78 4.31 -15.02
C GLU A 147 -8.98 3.12 -14.04
N ASP A 148 -8.35 3.15 -12.86
CA ASP A 148 -8.54 2.13 -11.80
C ASP A 148 -8.90 2.79 -10.47
N ASN A 149 -9.83 3.74 -10.53
CA ASN A 149 -10.11 4.62 -9.41
C ASN A 149 -10.84 3.90 -8.27
N VAL A 150 -10.19 3.84 -7.11
CA VAL A 150 -10.80 3.37 -5.86
C VAL A 150 -11.50 4.48 -5.08
N ILE A 151 -11.53 5.71 -5.64
CA ILE A 151 -12.13 6.89 -5.00
C ILE A 151 -13.58 7.04 -5.46
N GLU A 152 -14.51 6.93 -4.54
CA GLU A 152 -15.93 7.20 -4.73
C GLU A 152 -16.34 8.41 -3.87
N ASN A 153 -16.95 9.41 -4.51
CA ASN A 153 -17.41 10.62 -3.81
C ASN A 153 -16.33 11.27 -2.91
N GLY A 154 -15.11 11.33 -3.40
CA GLY A 154 -13.97 11.90 -2.67
C GLY A 154 -13.42 11.02 -1.54
N LYS A 155 -13.83 9.77 -1.42
CA LYS A 155 -13.38 8.83 -0.38
C LYS A 155 -12.85 7.54 -0.99
N VAL A 156 -11.87 6.93 -0.35
CA VAL A 156 -11.31 5.64 -0.76
C VAL A 156 -12.08 4.51 -0.10
N LYS A 157 -12.71 3.65 -0.92
CA LYS A 157 -13.50 2.52 -0.44
C LYS A 157 -12.58 1.33 -0.14
N LEU A 158 -12.65 0.82 1.10
CA LEU A 158 -11.81 -0.28 1.57
C LEU A 158 -11.95 -1.53 0.69
N GLU A 159 -13.18 -1.95 0.41
CA GLU A 159 -13.43 -3.14 -0.40
C GLU A 159 -12.81 -3.05 -1.80
N THR A 160 -12.92 -1.88 -2.45
CA THR A 160 -12.36 -1.65 -3.78
C THR A 160 -10.84 -1.67 -3.73
N TRP A 161 -10.24 -1.03 -2.71
CA TRP A 161 -8.81 -1.06 -2.49
C TRP A 161 -8.30 -2.49 -2.25
N MET A 162 -8.96 -3.27 -1.40
CA MET A 162 -8.59 -4.67 -1.12
C MET A 162 -8.71 -5.56 -2.35
N LYS A 163 -9.77 -5.40 -3.16
CA LYS A 163 -9.93 -6.12 -4.43
C LYS A 163 -8.78 -5.83 -5.40
N PHE A 164 -8.35 -4.57 -5.46
CA PHE A 164 -7.23 -4.19 -6.30
C PHE A 164 -5.91 -4.76 -5.74
N ALA A 165 -5.64 -4.60 -4.45
CA ALA A 165 -4.44 -5.12 -3.79
C ALA A 165 -4.31 -6.65 -3.96
N LYS A 166 -5.43 -7.38 -3.87
CA LYS A 166 -5.47 -8.83 -4.11
C LYS A 166 -5.02 -9.21 -5.52
N LYS A 167 -5.36 -8.43 -6.56
CA LYS A 167 -4.89 -8.67 -7.94
C LYS A 167 -3.36 -8.56 -8.05
N LEU A 168 -2.73 -7.85 -7.14
CA LEU A 168 -1.29 -7.66 -7.05
C LEU A 168 -0.62 -8.65 -6.08
N GLY A 169 -1.37 -9.62 -5.57
CA GLY A 169 -0.85 -10.66 -4.69
C GLY A 169 -0.75 -10.27 -3.22
N VAL A 170 -1.40 -9.18 -2.81
CA VAL A 170 -1.50 -8.79 -1.39
C VAL A 170 -2.55 -9.64 -0.69
N THR A 171 -2.25 -10.13 0.50
CA THR A 171 -3.14 -10.83 1.43
C THR A 171 -3.42 -9.95 2.63
N CYS A 172 -4.66 -9.89 3.06
CA CYS A 172 -5.07 -9.10 4.23
C CYS A 172 -5.67 -10.01 5.31
N ASP A 173 -5.48 -9.61 6.57
CA ASP A 173 -6.16 -10.24 7.70
C ASP A 173 -7.68 -10.08 7.54
N ASN A 174 -8.41 -11.10 7.99
CA ASN A 174 -9.88 -11.08 7.97
C ASN A 174 -10.44 -10.36 9.20
#